data_c39ae9985ed0f05db4c8f7aad5b53d37
#
_entry.id   c39ae9985ed0f05db4c8f7aad5b53d37
#
_cell.length_a   1.000
_cell.length_b   1.000
_cell.length_c   1.000
_cell.angle_alpha   90.00
_cell.angle_beta   90.00
_cell.angle_gamma   90.00
#
_symmetry.space_group_name_H-M   'P 1'
#
loop_
_entity.id
_entity.type
_entity.pdbx_description
1 polymer ?
#
loop_
_entity_poly.entity_id
_entity_poly.type
_entity_poly.pdbx_seq_one_letter_code
_entity_poly.pdbx_strand_id
1 'polypeptide(L)'
;MAQIKADEITQLIRQQIENYEVKIAVDEVGTVLTLGDGIARVHGLDKVMAGELLEFPHGLAGIAMNLEEDQVGVVLLGEYTEIKEGDEVKRTGRIMSVPVGDAMIGRVVNALGQPIDDKGPIATDQFIPLERLAPGVIDRQPVRQPMATGIKAIDSMIPVGRGQRELIIGDRQTGKTAIAIDTIINNKGNDLICIYCAIGQKRSSIAQVVKILSDYGAMDYTIVLAASASEPAPMQYIAPYAACAMGEYFRDSKRHALVIYDDLSKHAASYREISLLLRRPPGREAYPGDVFYLHSRLLERASKMSDAKGGGSLTALPIIETQAGDVSAYIPTNVISITDGQIYLETDLFNQGIRPAVNVGLSVSRVGGSAQIKAMRQVAGSLKLELAQYRELAAFSQFGSDLDKATQSQLNRGQRLVEALKQKQFSPLPFSKQILMILAGTSGFLDDMPVDQVRDFEAELYRYVESANPGVLSTIMEKKILDDALQAEMKKLIKECKEAFVAEKQAVAATSR
;
A
#
# COMPACT_ATOMS: atom_id res chain seq x y z
N MET A 1 7.68 -24.86 16.41
CA MET A 1 7.33 -24.52 15.04
C MET A 1 6.96 -25.82 14.35
N ALA A 2 5.66 -26.07 14.20
CA ALA A 2 5.21 -27.26 13.51
C ALA A 2 5.42 -27.05 12.01
N GLN A 3 6.23 -27.89 11.39
CA GLN A 3 6.24 -28.06 9.95
C GLN A 3 4.88 -28.62 9.56
N ILE A 4 4.05 -27.80 8.91
CA ILE A 4 2.86 -28.31 8.21
C ILE A 4 3.41 -29.26 7.15
N LYS A 5 3.10 -30.53 7.29
CA LYS A 5 3.57 -31.55 6.35
C LYS A 5 2.91 -31.25 4.99
N ALA A 6 3.68 -31.41 3.92
CA ALA A 6 3.17 -31.30 2.55
C ALA A 6 1.88 -32.14 2.32
N ASP A 7 1.73 -33.21 3.07
CA ASP A 7 0.55 -34.08 3.07
C ASP A 7 -0.76 -33.38 3.53
N GLU A 8 -0.70 -32.46 4.48
CA GLU A 8 -1.89 -31.72 4.96
C GLU A 8 -2.33 -30.66 3.96
N ILE A 9 -1.37 -30.02 3.29
CA ILE A 9 -1.66 -29.06 2.21
C ILE A 9 -2.29 -29.79 1.01
N THR A 10 -1.76 -30.97 0.67
CA THR A 10 -2.28 -31.83 -0.38
C THR A 10 -3.68 -32.33 -0.07
N GLN A 11 -3.98 -32.66 1.19
CA GLN A 11 -5.31 -33.05 1.63
C GLN A 11 -6.32 -31.91 1.59
N LEU A 12 -5.92 -30.69 1.96
CA LEU A 12 -6.81 -29.51 1.88
C LEU A 12 -7.14 -29.12 0.44
N ILE A 13 -6.17 -29.18 -0.46
CA ILE A 13 -6.40 -28.99 -1.91
C ILE A 13 -7.34 -30.08 -2.43
N ARG A 14 -7.11 -31.33 -2.08
CA ARG A 14 -7.98 -32.45 -2.44
C ARG A 14 -9.42 -32.26 -1.92
N GLN A 15 -9.57 -31.86 -0.66
CA GLN A 15 -10.86 -31.66 -0.03
C GLN A 15 -11.63 -30.45 -0.61
N GLN A 16 -10.92 -29.42 -1.04
CA GLN A 16 -11.51 -28.28 -1.76
C GLN A 16 -11.87 -28.63 -3.23
N ILE A 17 -11.10 -29.50 -3.87
CA ILE A 17 -11.41 -30.02 -5.21
C ILE A 17 -12.60 -31.00 -5.16
N GLU A 18 -12.66 -31.89 -4.14
CA GLU A 18 -13.73 -32.87 -3.97
C GLU A 18 -15.08 -32.25 -3.57
N ASN A 19 -15.09 -31.16 -2.82
CA ASN A 19 -16.32 -30.47 -2.40
C ASN A 19 -16.95 -29.58 -3.48
N TYR A 20 -16.29 -29.39 -4.63
CA TYR A 20 -16.86 -28.70 -5.76
C TYR A 20 -17.48 -29.73 -6.71
N GLU A 21 -18.79 -29.98 -6.57
CA GLU A 21 -19.58 -30.80 -7.49
C GLU A 21 -19.70 -30.16 -8.88
N VAL A 22 -18.59 -30.03 -9.60
CA VAL A 22 -18.60 -29.91 -11.05
C VAL A 22 -17.99 -31.19 -11.60
N LYS A 23 -18.77 -31.98 -12.32
CA LYS A 23 -18.27 -33.12 -13.08
C LYS A 23 -17.07 -32.65 -13.90
N ILE A 24 -15.88 -33.04 -13.49
CA ILE A 24 -14.67 -32.85 -14.28
C ILE A 24 -14.82 -33.78 -15.50
N ALA A 25 -15.15 -33.18 -16.63
CA ALA A 25 -14.95 -33.86 -17.88
C ALA A 25 -13.43 -33.90 -18.08
N VAL A 26 -12.82 -35.04 -17.86
CA VAL A 26 -11.40 -35.30 -18.15
C VAL A 26 -11.25 -35.46 -19.66
N ASP A 27 -11.26 -34.34 -20.39
CA ASP A 27 -11.25 -34.38 -21.85
C ASP A 27 -9.85 -34.32 -22.46
N GLU A 28 -8.82 -33.91 -21.71
CA GLU A 28 -7.45 -33.86 -22.20
C GLU A 28 -6.42 -34.14 -21.12
N VAL A 29 -5.51 -35.00 -21.45
CA VAL A 29 -4.36 -35.41 -20.66
C VAL A 29 -3.11 -35.09 -21.44
N GLY A 30 -2.16 -34.38 -20.80
CA GLY A 30 -0.85 -34.12 -21.39
C GLY A 30 0.25 -34.91 -20.68
N THR A 31 1.44 -34.86 -21.26
CA THR A 31 2.63 -35.52 -20.72
C THR A 31 3.75 -34.51 -20.50
N VAL A 32 4.42 -34.57 -19.37
CA VAL A 32 5.59 -33.74 -19.05
C VAL A 32 6.74 -34.14 -20.00
N LEU A 33 7.18 -33.21 -20.83
CA LEU A 33 8.35 -33.37 -21.71
C LEU A 33 9.65 -33.06 -21.02
N THR A 34 9.68 -31.92 -20.32
CA THR A 34 10.86 -31.45 -19.57
C THR A 34 10.43 -30.74 -18.28
N LEU A 35 11.26 -30.84 -17.27
CA LEU A 35 11.04 -30.22 -15.98
C LEU A 35 12.34 -29.55 -15.52
N GLY A 36 12.26 -28.32 -15.01
CA GLY A 36 13.40 -27.59 -14.43
C GLY A 36 12.99 -26.25 -13.87
N ASP A 37 13.60 -25.88 -12.74
CA ASP A 37 13.45 -24.56 -12.11
C ASP A 37 11.99 -24.11 -11.87
N GLY A 38 11.09 -25.06 -11.55
CA GLY A 38 9.67 -24.78 -11.31
C GLY A 38 8.83 -24.59 -12.56
N ILE A 39 9.38 -24.89 -13.74
CA ILE A 39 8.69 -24.86 -15.02
C ILE A 39 8.60 -26.28 -15.58
N ALA A 40 7.40 -26.68 -16.04
CA ALA A 40 7.20 -27.89 -16.81
C ALA A 40 6.80 -27.52 -18.26
N ARG A 41 7.28 -28.28 -19.21
CA ARG A 41 6.79 -28.28 -20.59
C ARG A 41 5.95 -29.51 -20.77
N VAL A 42 4.72 -29.34 -21.21
CA VAL A 42 3.71 -30.38 -21.30
C VAL A 42 3.23 -30.46 -22.75
N HIS A 43 3.18 -31.66 -23.29
CA HIS A 43 2.63 -31.95 -24.61
C HIS A 43 1.23 -32.52 -24.52
N GLY A 44 0.37 -32.29 -25.51
CA GLY A 44 -0.94 -32.95 -25.65
C GLY A 44 -2.10 -32.20 -24.94
N LEU A 45 -1.91 -30.95 -24.59
CA LEU A 45 -2.96 -30.10 -23.99
C LEU A 45 -3.50 -29.08 -25.01
N ASP A 46 -4.01 -29.54 -26.16
CA ASP A 46 -4.35 -28.70 -27.32
C ASP A 46 -5.43 -27.63 -27.04
N LYS A 47 -6.32 -27.89 -26.08
CA LYS A 47 -7.44 -26.99 -25.74
C LYS A 47 -7.22 -26.21 -24.43
N VAL A 48 -6.02 -26.27 -23.88
CA VAL A 48 -5.72 -25.54 -22.62
C VAL A 48 -5.86 -24.03 -22.81
N MET A 49 -6.38 -23.36 -21.80
CA MET A 49 -6.50 -21.91 -21.79
C MET A 49 -5.30 -21.27 -21.05
N ALA A 50 -4.89 -20.08 -21.50
CA ALA A 50 -3.92 -19.30 -20.73
C ALA A 50 -4.47 -18.98 -19.32
N GLY A 51 -3.66 -19.24 -18.29
CA GLY A 51 -4.08 -19.10 -16.88
C GLY A 51 -4.92 -20.26 -16.35
N GLU A 52 -5.10 -21.32 -17.13
CA GLU A 52 -5.79 -22.53 -16.67
C GLU A 52 -4.95 -23.27 -15.63
N LEU A 53 -5.64 -23.73 -14.57
CA LEU A 53 -5.05 -24.58 -13.54
C LEU A 53 -4.92 -26.01 -14.08
N LEU A 54 -3.74 -26.58 -13.95
CA LEU A 54 -3.42 -27.95 -14.33
C LEU A 54 -3.09 -28.77 -13.09
N GLU A 55 -3.47 -30.04 -13.08
CA GLU A 55 -3.21 -30.98 -12.01
C GLU A 55 -2.08 -31.94 -12.41
N PHE A 56 -1.03 -31.94 -11.61
CA PHE A 56 0.12 -32.84 -11.71
C PHE A 56 0.00 -33.98 -10.70
N PRO A 57 0.78 -35.05 -10.82
CA PRO A 57 0.88 -36.10 -9.81
C PRO A 57 1.18 -35.51 -8.41
N HIS A 58 0.88 -36.27 -7.39
CA HIS A 58 1.06 -35.91 -5.98
C HIS A 58 0.26 -34.66 -5.54
N GLY A 59 -0.76 -34.25 -6.32
CA GLY A 59 -1.61 -33.09 -6.02
C GLY A 59 -0.93 -31.75 -6.22
N LEU A 60 0.18 -31.70 -6.97
CA LEU A 60 0.83 -30.45 -7.34
C LEU A 60 -0.01 -29.73 -8.40
N ALA A 61 -0.21 -28.44 -8.23
CA ALA A 61 -0.89 -27.59 -9.20
C ALA A 61 0.09 -26.84 -10.08
N GLY A 62 -0.30 -26.56 -11.33
CA GLY A 62 0.44 -25.70 -12.25
C GLY A 62 -0.48 -24.72 -12.96
N ILE A 63 0.08 -23.64 -13.49
CA ILE A 63 -0.65 -22.66 -14.32
C ILE A 63 -0.07 -22.67 -15.72
N ALA A 64 -0.93 -22.83 -16.73
CA ALA A 64 -0.57 -22.72 -18.14
C ALA A 64 -0.27 -21.26 -18.49
N MET A 65 0.98 -20.96 -18.90
CA MET A 65 1.41 -19.58 -19.19
C MET A 65 1.85 -19.36 -20.63
N ASN A 66 2.56 -20.31 -21.24
CA ASN A 66 2.94 -20.25 -22.65
C ASN A 66 2.16 -21.31 -23.41
N LEU A 67 1.39 -20.86 -24.39
CA LEU A 67 0.68 -21.76 -25.33
C LEU A 67 1.46 -21.73 -26.64
N GLU A 68 2.22 -22.79 -26.90
CA GLU A 68 2.98 -22.99 -28.12
C GLU A 68 2.26 -24.06 -28.96
N GLU A 69 2.63 -24.21 -30.23
CA GLU A 69 1.93 -25.12 -31.16
C GLU A 69 1.98 -26.59 -30.71
N ASP A 70 3.11 -27.04 -30.19
CA ASP A 70 3.34 -28.45 -29.81
C ASP A 70 3.42 -28.67 -28.29
N GLN A 71 3.48 -27.61 -27.50
CA GLN A 71 3.70 -27.72 -26.05
C GLN A 71 3.13 -26.54 -25.27
N VAL A 72 2.91 -26.78 -24.00
CA VAL A 72 2.45 -25.77 -23.06
C VAL A 72 3.52 -25.55 -21.99
N GLY A 73 3.95 -24.30 -21.84
CA GLY A 73 4.80 -23.90 -20.73
C GLY A 73 3.97 -23.69 -19.46
N VAL A 74 4.21 -24.49 -18.46
CA VAL A 74 3.46 -24.53 -17.20
C VAL A 74 4.36 -24.11 -16.06
N VAL A 75 3.86 -23.23 -15.23
CA VAL A 75 4.53 -22.76 -14.00
C VAL A 75 3.96 -23.54 -12.82
N LEU A 76 4.82 -24.20 -12.05
CA LEU A 76 4.43 -25.07 -10.95
C LEU A 76 4.26 -24.28 -9.65
N LEU A 77 3.19 -24.58 -8.90
CA LEU A 77 2.78 -23.86 -7.69
C LEU A 77 3.15 -24.61 -6.41
N GLY A 78 4.38 -25.03 -6.28
CA GLY A 78 4.84 -25.75 -5.10
C GLY A 78 6.16 -26.49 -5.31
N GLU A 79 6.48 -27.41 -4.41
CA GLU A 79 7.65 -28.29 -4.54
C GLU A 79 7.39 -29.34 -5.63
N TYR A 80 8.31 -29.44 -6.58
CA TYR A 80 8.18 -30.27 -7.77
C TYR A 80 9.21 -31.41 -7.84
N THR A 81 9.91 -31.68 -6.75
CA THR A 81 10.97 -32.68 -6.68
C THR A 81 10.51 -34.11 -6.98
N GLU A 82 9.21 -34.39 -6.82
CA GLU A 82 8.61 -35.69 -7.08
C GLU A 82 8.09 -35.85 -8.53
N ILE A 83 7.97 -34.75 -9.28
CA ILE A 83 7.50 -34.78 -10.68
C ILE A 83 8.63 -35.21 -11.60
N LYS A 84 8.32 -36.01 -12.62
CA LYS A 84 9.27 -36.54 -13.57
C LYS A 84 8.82 -36.33 -15.01
N GLU A 85 9.80 -36.37 -15.91
CA GLU A 85 9.52 -36.47 -17.35
C GLU A 85 8.72 -37.75 -17.65
N GLY A 86 7.68 -37.62 -18.45
CA GLY A 86 6.73 -38.71 -18.75
C GLY A 86 5.50 -38.73 -17.85
N ASP A 87 5.46 -37.94 -16.78
CA ASP A 87 4.30 -37.87 -15.90
C ASP A 87 3.07 -37.26 -16.60
N GLU A 88 1.90 -37.76 -16.20
CA GLU A 88 0.61 -37.36 -16.74
C GLU A 88 0.12 -36.05 -16.11
N VAL A 89 -0.33 -35.09 -16.89
CA VAL A 89 -0.88 -33.81 -16.47
C VAL A 89 -2.31 -33.67 -16.93
N LYS A 90 -3.22 -33.28 -16.04
CA LYS A 90 -4.64 -33.17 -16.35
C LYS A 90 -5.09 -31.72 -16.40
N ARG A 91 -5.93 -31.41 -17.38
CA ARG A 91 -6.66 -30.15 -17.42
C ARG A 91 -7.74 -30.15 -16.37
N THR A 92 -7.93 -28.98 -15.72
CA THR A 92 -9.05 -28.77 -14.81
C THR A 92 -10.22 -28.02 -15.46
N GLY A 93 -10.00 -27.40 -16.63
CA GLY A 93 -10.96 -26.51 -17.27
C GLY A 93 -11.26 -25.24 -16.46
N ARG A 94 -10.48 -24.95 -15.43
CA ARG A 94 -10.70 -23.83 -14.52
C ARG A 94 -9.55 -22.85 -14.59
N ILE A 95 -9.88 -21.58 -14.68
CA ILE A 95 -8.91 -20.50 -14.49
C ILE A 95 -8.56 -20.40 -13.01
N MET A 96 -7.28 -20.18 -12.71
CA MET A 96 -6.80 -20.02 -11.34
C MET A 96 -7.61 -18.98 -10.58
N SER A 97 -8.15 -19.38 -9.44
CA SER A 97 -9.02 -18.57 -8.57
C SER A 97 -8.54 -18.62 -7.12
N VAL A 98 -8.88 -17.62 -6.34
CA VAL A 98 -8.56 -17.56 -4.91
C VAL A 98 -9.81 -17.43 -4.06
N PRO A 99 -9.79 -17.97 -2.83
CA PRO A 99 -10.88 -17.78 -1.87
C PRO A 99 -10.99 -16.31 -1.48
N VAL A 100 -12.22 -15.84 -1.32
CA VAL A 100 -12.55 -14.47 -0.91
C VAL A 100 -13.68 -14.49 0.12
N GLY A 101 -13.97 -13.37 0.71
CA GLY A 101 -15.07 -13.22 1.65
C GLY A 101 -14.65 -12.70 3.01
N ASP A 102 -15.62 -12.48 3.88
CA ASP A 102 -15.40 -11.96 5.23
C ASP A 102 -14.58 -12.93 6.11
N ALA A 103 -14.63 -14.23 5.82
CA ALA A 103 -13.84 -15.24 6.51
C ALA A 103 -12.32 -15.06 6.35
N MET A 104 -11.89 -14.29 5.35
CA MET A 104 -10.48 -13.96 5.11
C MET A 104 -9.97 -12.86 6.06
N ILE A 105 -10.85 -12.03 6.62
CA ILE A 105 -10.47 -10.90 7.50
C ILE A 105 -9.81 -11.45 8.78
N GLY A 106 -8.71 -10.83 9.19
CA GLY A 106 -7.94 -11.24 10.36
C GLY A 106 -7.00 -12.42 10.13
N ARG A 107 -6.91 -12.93 8.90
CA ARG A 107 -6.12 -14.10 8.54
C ARG A 107 -4.80 -13.71 7.86
N VAL A 108 -3.81 -14.57 8.02
CA VAL A 108 -2.56 -14.54 7.26
C VAL A 108 -2.58 -15.73 6.30
N VAL A 109 -2.47 -15.45 5.01
CA VAL A 109 -2.62 -16.45 3.95
C VAL A 109 -1.44 -16.40 2.98
N ASN A 110 -1.19 -17.50 2.27
CA ASN A 110 -0.26 -17.54 1.15
C ASN A 110 -0.90 -17.01 -0.15
N ALA A 111 -0.15 -17.01 -1.25
CA ALA A 111 -0.63 -16.53 -2.54
C ALA A 111 -1.80 -17.33 -3.15
N LEU A 112 -2.05 -18.54 -2.67
CA LEU A 112 -3.20 -19.38 -3.03
C LEU A 112 -4.43 -19.13 -2.14
N GLY A 113 -4.32 -18.22 -1.15
CA GLY A 113 -5.37 -17.97 -0.16
C GLY A 113 -5.45 -19.00 0.96
N GLN A 114 -4.47 -19.90 1.07
CA GLN A 114 -4.42 -20.89 2.14
C GLN A 114 -3.87 -20.27 3.43
N PRO A 115 -4.47 -20.59 4.60
CA PRO A 115 -4.03 -20.03 5.88
C PRO A 115 -2.64 -20.53 6.27
N ILE A 116 -1.82 -19.60 6.79
CA ILE A 116 -0.47 -19.86 7.32
C ILE A 116 -0.29 -19.29 8.73
N ASP A 117 -1.40 -19.05 9.43
CA ASP A 117 -1.49 -18.36 10.73
C ASP A 117 -1.86 -19.29 11.89
N ASP A 118 -1.85 -20.61 11.68
CA ASP A 118 -2.19 -21.65 12.66
C ASP A 118 -3.61 -21.52 13.27
N LYS A 119 -4.50 -20.73 12.64
CA LYS A 119 -5.89 -20.53 13.09
C LYS A 119 -6.89 -21.50 12.45
N GLY A 120 -6.40 -22.55 11.82
CA GLY A 120 -7.22 -23.55 11.13
C GLY A 120 -7.74 -23.11 9.76
N PRO A 121 -8.51 -23.96 9.07
CA PRO A 121 -8.98 -23.72 7.71
C PRO A 121 -9.93 -22.52 7.65
N ILE A 122 -9.98 -21.87 6.48
CA ILE A 122 -10.89 -20.76 6.20
C ILE A 122 -12.14 -21.33 5.52
N ALA A 123 -13.28 -21.18 6.17
CA ALA A 123 -14.56 -21.62 5.64
C ALA A 123 -15.13 -20.56 4.70
N THR A 124 -14.94 -20.73 3.40
CA THR A 124 -15.57 -19.90 2.36
C THR A 124 -15.86 -20.76 1.13
N ASP A 125 -17.00 -20.50 0.50
CA ASP A 125 -17.45 -21.10 -0.76
C ASP A 125 -17.32 -20.12 -1.94
N GLN A 126 -16.77 -18.93 -1.68
CA GLN A 126 -16.64 -17.87 -2.67
C GLN A 126 -15.23 -17.80 -3.21
N PHE A 127 -15.10 -17.87 -4.53
CA PHE A 127 -13.84 -17.82 -5.26
C PHE A 127 -13.92 -16.78 -6.37
N ILE A 128 -12.85 -16.04 -6.57
CA ILE A 128 -12.71 -15.07 -7.66
C ILE A 128 -11.46 -15.43 -8.49
N PRO A 129 -11.55 -15.41 -9.84
CA PRO A 129 -10.38 -15.58 -10.70
C PRO A 129 -9.29 -14.56 -10.39
N LEU A 130 -8.03 -15.00 -10.42
CA LEU A 130 -6.86 -14.13 -10.21
C LEU A 130 -6.83 -12.98 -11.21
N GLU A 131 -7.05 -13.28 -12.48
CA GLU A 131 -7.06 -12.29 -13.55
C GLU A 131 -8.50 -11.96 -13.95
N ARG A 132 -8.82 -10.69 -13.84
CA ARG A 132 -10.12 -10.12 -14.26
C ARG A 132 -9.88 -8.82 -15.01
N LEU A 133 -10.77 -8.52 -15.91
CA LEU A 133 -10.80 -7.22 -16.58
C LEU A 133 -11.09 -6.12 -15.57
N ALA A 134 -10.37 -5.02 -15.67
CA ALA A 134 -10.65 -3.82 -14.88
C ALA A 134 -12.05 -3.26 -15.19
N PRO A 135 -12.74 -2.64 -14.24
CA PRO A 135 -14.03 -1.99 -14.49
C PRO A 135 -13.92 -0.98 -15.64
N GLY A 136 -14.93 -0.98 -16.51
CA GLY A 136 -15.01 -0.03 -17.63
C GLY A 136 -15.18 1.42 -17.18
N VAL A 137 -15.02 2.35 -18.13
CA VAL A 137 -15.16 3.80 -17.84
C VAL A 137 -16.55 4.15 -17.29
N ILE A 138 -17.60 3.51 -17.83
CA ILE A 138 -18.99 3.76 -17.42
C ILE A 138 -19.28 3.25 -15.99
N ASP A 139 -18.55 2.21 -15.57
CA ASP A 139 -18.71 1.59 -14.25
C ASP A 139 -18.02 2.40 -13.13
N ARG A 140 -17.19 3.38 -13.47
CA ARG A 140 -16.42 4.20 -12.53
C ARG A 140 -17.06 5.55 -12.28
N GLN A 141 -16.69 6.16 -11.16
CA GLN A 141 -16.93 7.57 -10.89
C GLN A 141 -15.66 8.27 -10.44
N PRO A 142 -15.59 9.62 -10.53
CA PRO A 142 -14.42 10.36 -10.07
C PRO A 142 -14.15 10.16 -8.57
N VAL A 143 -12.86 10.10 -8.23
CA VAL A 143 -12.40 10.00 -6.84
C VAL A 143 -12.60 11.33 -6.12
N ARG A 144 -13.45 11.35 -5.09
CA ARG A 144 -13.77 12.55 -4.30
C ARG A 144 -13.78 12.29 -2.79
N GLN A 145 -13.75 11.05 -2.39
CA GLN A 145 -13.82 10.66 -0.99
C GLN A 145 -12.41 10.43 -0.46
N PRO A 146 -12.00 11.12 0.64
CA PRO A 146 -10.66 10.96 1.19
C PRO A 146 -10.44 9.56 1.76
N MET A 147 -9.21 9.06 1.60
CA MET A 147 -8.68 7.91 2.30
C MET A 147 -7.56 8.42 3.21
N ALA A 148 -7.83 8.49 4.52
CA ALA A 148 -6.93 9.05 5.49
C ALA A 148 -5.72 8.14 5.72
N THR A 149 -4.51 8.66 5.55
CA THR A 149 -3.28 7.95 5.90
C THR A 149 -2.91 8.13 7.37
N GLY A 150 -3.42 9.19 8.00
CA GLY A 150 -3.04 9.57 9.36
C GLY A 150 -1.69 10.28 9.45
N ILE A 151 -1.07 10.58 8.31
CA ILE A 151 0.25 11.20 8.22
C ILE A 151 0.11 12.65 7.75
N LYS A 152 0.49 13.60 8.60
CA LYS A 152 0.33 15.04 8.35
C LYS A 152 0.87 15.47 6.99
N ALA A 153 2.08 15.06 6.64
CA ALA A 153 2.73 15.43 5.40
C ALA A 153 1.99 14.91 4.15
N ILE A 154 1.39 13.73 4.23
CA ILE A 154 0.68 13.10 3.12
C ILE A 154 -0.72 13.68 3.00
N ASP A 155 -1.52 13.60 4.06
CA ASP A 155 -2.92 14.02 4.05
C ASP A 155 -3.09 15.50 3.73
N SER A 156 -2.11 16.36 4.07
CA SER A 156 -2.13 17.79 3.77
C SER A 156 -1.68 18.16 2.36
N MET A 157 -0.67 17.48 1.80
CA MET A 157 -0.02 17.92 0.55
C MET A 157 -0.15 16.94 -0.60
N ILE A 158 -0.36 15.65 -0.32
CA ILE A 158 -0.42 14.56 -1.30
C ILE A 158 -1.60 13.66 -0.94
N PRO A 159 -2.83 14.21 -0.90
CA PRO A 159 -3.99 13.46 -0.42
C PRO A 159 -4.32 12.29 -1.32
N VAL A 160 -4.70 11.18 -0.69
CA VAL A 160 -5.14 9.96 -1.35
C VAL A 160 -6.65 9.83 -1.25
N GLY A 161 -7.30 9.44 -2.33
CA GLY A 161 -8.74 9.22 -2.36
C GLY A 161 -9.11 7.75 -2.49
N ARG A 162 -10.32 7.40 -2.06
CA ARG A 162 -10.87 6.04 -2.18
C ARG A 162 -11.08 5.66 -3.64
N GLY A 163 -10.33 4.66 -4.10
CA GLY A 163 -10.31 4.22 -5.49
C GLY A 163 -9.13 4.75 -6.31
N GLN A 164 -8.24 5.52 -5.69
CA GLN A 164 -7.01 6.03 -6.31
C GLN A 164 -5.89 4.99 -6.24
N ARG A 165 -4.93 5.13 -7.17
CA ARG A 165 -3.66 4.39 -7.18
C ARG A 165 -2.55 5.38 -6.86
N GLU A 166 -2.01 5.31 -5.65
CA GLU A 166 -0.93 6.21 -5.23
C GLU A 166 0.33 5.41 -4.93
N LEU A 167 1.41 5.69 -5.67
CA LEU A 167 2.67 4.98 -5.55
C LEU A 167 3.45 5.50 -4.33
N ILE A 168 4.01 4.58 -3.54
CA ILE A 168 5.02 4.88 -2.53
C ILE A 168 6.37 4.43 -3.07
N ILE A 169 7.29 5.38 -3.30
CA ILE A 169 8.56 5.10 -3.97
C ILE A 169 9.75 5.69 -3.19
N GLY A 170 10.86 4.98 -3.16
CA GLY A 170 12.10 5.41 -2.50
C GLY A 170 13.06 4.25 -2.26
N ASP A 171 14.25 4.58 -1.79
CA ASP A 171 15.31 3.59 -1.51
C ASP A 171 14.95 2.68 -0.33
N ARG A 172 15.76 1.65 -0.12
CA ARG A 172 15.65 0.76 1.03
C ARG A 172 15.65 1.54 2.34
N GLN A 173 14.82 1.11 3.30
CA GLN A 173 14.77 1.63 4.66
C GLN A 173 14.40 3.12 4.78
N THR A 174 13.82 3.73 3.77
CA THR A 174 13.32 5.13 3.81
C THR A 174 11.96 5.28 4.48
N GLY A 175 11.32 4.18 4.91
CA GLY A 175 10.05 4.20 5.62
C GLY A 175 8.82 3.88 4.79
N LYS A 176 8.97 3.31 3.58
CA LYS A 176 7.82 2.93 2.71
C LYS A 176 6.79 2.05 3.40
N THR A 177 7.24 0.92 3.95
CA THR A 177 6.39 -0.02 4.71
C THR A 177 5.76 0.64 5.94
N ALA A 178 6.47 1.57 6.61
CA ALA A 178 5.94 2.29 7.75
C ALA A 178 4.73 3.15 7.38
N ILE A 179 4.78 3.87 6.26
CA ILE A 179 3.64 4.64 5.74
C ILE A 179 2.45 3.73 5.46
N ALA A 180 2.70 2.57 4.86
CA ALA A 180 1.65 1.58 4.58
C ALA A 180 0.99 1.07 5.87
N ILE A 181 1.78 0.73 6.89
CA ILE A 181 1.28 0.26 8.19
C ILE A 181 0.53 1.37 8.93
N ASP A 182 1.06 2.60 8.97
CA ASP A 182 0.38 3.75 9.56
C ASP A 182 -0.98 4.01 8.90
N THR A 183 -1.05 3.87 7.58
CA THR A 183 -2.31 3.98 6.83
C THR A 183 -3.32 2.92 7.25
N ILE A 184 -2.88 1.67 7.44
CA ILE A 184 -3.76 0.61 7.94
C ILE A 184 -4.24 0.94 9.36
N ILE A 185 -3.32 1.25 10.28
CA ILE A 185 -3.64 1.55 11.69
C ILE A 185 -4.63 2.71 11.79
N ASN A 186 -4.46 3.76 10.99
CA ASN A 186 -5.34 4.93 10.98
C ASN A 186 -6.78 4.63 10.59
N ASN A 187 -7.02 3.53 9.89
CA ASN A 187 -8.35 3.16 9.43
C ASN A 187 -9.14 2.29 10.41
N LYS A 188 -8.67 2.16 11.66
CA LYS A 188 -9.41 1.48 12.73
C LYS A 188 -10.76 2.18 12.97
N GLY A 189 -11.83 1.39 12.94
CA GLY A 189 -13.19 1.90 13.13
C GLY A 189 -13.81 2.59 11.91
N ASN A 190 -13.09 2.66 10.80
CA ASN A 190 -13.62 3.09 9.51
C ASN A 190 -14.18 1.89 8.73
N ASP A 191 -14.96 2.18 7.70
CA ASP A 191 -15.57 1.20 6.79
C ASP A 191 -14.60 0.68 5.70
N LEU A 192 -13.33 0.53 6.03
CA LEU A 192 -12.26 0.17 5.10
C LEU A 192 -11.66 -1.19 5.47
N ILE A 193 -11.71 -2.15 4.57
CA ILE A 193 -10.99 -3.42 4.70
C ILE A 193 -9.62 -3.28 4.05
N CYS A 194 -8.58 -3.65 4.78
CA CYS A 194 -7.21 -3.54 4.32
C CYS A 194 -6.66 -4.91 3.88
N ILE A 195 -5.90 -4.93 2.81
CA ILE A 195 -5.16 -6.11 2.34
C ILE A 195 -3.69 -5.72 2.23
N TYR A 196 -2.85 -6.32 3.04
CA TYR A 196 -1.41 -6.15 2.96
C TYR A 196 -0.78 -7.34 2.23
N CYS A 197 -0.25 -7.09 1.04
CA CYS A 197 0.40 -8.10 0.20
C CYS A 197 1.91 -7.96 0.30
N ALA A 198 2.56 -8.87 1.02
CA ALA A 198 4.01 -8.98 1.12
C ALA A 198 4.56 -9.83 -0.02
N ILE A 199 5.41 -9.24 -0.88
CA ILE A 199 5.93 -9.89 -2.08
C ILE A 199 7.45 -9.98 -1.96
N GLY A 200 8.00 -11.19 -1.94
CA GLY A 200 9.44 -11.44 -1.90
C GLY A 200 10.13 -10.88 -0.65
N GLN A 201 9.41 -10.72 0.44
CA GLN A 201 9.96 -10.24 1.72
C GLN A 201 10.48 -11.38 2.59
N LYS A 202 11.39 -11.06 3.51
CA LYS A 202 11.85 -12.03 4.52
C LYS A 202 10.69 -12.42 5.44
N ARG A 203 10.58 -13.69 5.80
CA ARG A 203 9.56 -14.18 6.74
C ARG A 203 9.56 -13.42 8.07
N SER A 204 10.75 -13.06 8.58
CA SER A 204 10.88 -12.24 9.80
C SER A 204 10.26 -10.85 9.67
N SER A 205 10.39 -10.20 8.51
CA SER A 205 9.78 -8.90 8.24
C SER A 205 8.25 -9.01 8.18
N ILE A 206 7.73 -10.05 7.53
CA ILE A 206 6.29 -10.32 7.47
C ILE A 206 5.73 -10.55 8.88
N ALA A 207 6.40 -11.39 9.68
CA ALA A 207 6.00 -11.66 11.06
C ALA A 207 5.99 -10.38 11.92
N GLN A 208 6.97 -9.49 11.71
CA GLN A 208 7.00 -8.19 12.39
C GLN A 208 5.81 -7.30 11.99
N VAL A 209 5.45 -7.25 10.71
CA VAL A 209 4.26 -6.51 10.24
C VAL A 209 2.99 -7.05 10.88
N VAL A 210 2.79 -8.38 10.85
CA VAL A 210 1.63 -9.03 11.46
C VAL A 210 1.57 -8.73 12.96
N LYS A 211 2.70 -8.77 13.66
CA LYS A 211 2.76 -8.41 15.07
C LYS A 211 2.34 -6.97 15.33
N ILE A 212 2.88 -6.01 14.57
CA ILE A 212 2.52 -4.59 14.71
C ILE A 212 1.01 -4.40 14.47
N LEU A 213 0.47 -4.96 13.39
CA LEU A 213 -0.95 -4.86 13.10
C LEU A 213 -1.81 -5.47 14.22
N SER A 214 -1.36 -6.58 14.81
CA SER A 214 -2.04 -7.22 15.96
C SER A 214 -1.97 -6.36 17.22
N ASP A 215 -0.81 -5.80 17.54
CA ASP A 215 -0.59 -4.96 18.73
C ASP A 215 -1.48 -3.69 18.69
N TYR A 216 -1.78 -3.16 17.50
CA TYR A 216 -2.69 -2.02 17.32
C TYR A 216 -4.16 -2.42 17.09
N GLY A 217 -4.47 -3.72 17.09
CA GLY A 217 -5.82 -4.23 16.80
C GLY A 217 -6.27 -3.99 15.36
N ALA A 218 -5.31 -3.85 14.45
CA ALA A 218 -5.60 -3.61 13.03
C ALA A 218 -5.88 -4.91 12.25
N MET A 219 -5.56 -6.07 12.83
CA MET A 219 -5.91 -7.36 12.22
C MET A 219 -7.43 -7.58 12.12
N ASP A 220 -8.23 -6.93 12.95
CA ASP A 220 -9.70 -7.08 12.94
C ASP A 220 -10.36 -6.66 11.62
N TYR A 221 -9.65 -5.90 10.79
CA TYR A 221 -10.12 -5.44 9.47
C TYR A 221 -9.04 -5.60 8.38
N THR A 222 -8.02 -6.42 8.62
CA THR A 222 -6.90 -6.59 7.69
C THR A 222 -6.72 -8.05 7.31
N ILE A 223 -6.48 -8.29 6.02
CA ILE A 223 -6.00 -9.57 5.46
C ILE A 223 -4.52 -9.39 5.15
N VAL A 224 -3.68 -10.33 5.59
CA VAL A 224 -2.26 -10.35 5.23
C VAL A 224 -2.02 -11.50 4.26
N LEU A 225 -1.58 -11.17 3.04
CA LEU A 225 -1.18 -12.15 2.04
C LEU A 225 0.34 -12.15 1.96
N ALA A 226 0.95 -13.29 2.16
CA ALA A 226 2.39 -13.44 2.21
C ALA A 226 2.91 -14.36 1.09
N ALA A 227 3.80 -13.83 0.25
CA ALA A 227 4.65 -14.58 -0.65
C ALA A 227 6.09 -14.23 -0.32
N SER A 228 6.71 -15.04 0.53
CA SER A 228 8.04 -14.76 1.08
C SER A 228 9.16 -14.96 0.04
N ALA A 229 10.33 -14.38 0.32
CA ALA A 229 11.51 -14.53 -0.55
C ALA A 229 12.03 -15.98 -0.65
N SER A 230 11.59 -16.87 0.23
CA SER A 230 11.93 -18.30 0.18
C SER A 230 10.95 -19.13 -0.64
N GLU A 231 9.86 -18.53 -1.11
CA GLU A 231 8.90 -19.20 -1.97
C GLU A 231 9.31 -19.08 -3.43
N PRO A 232 8.93 -20.05 -4.27
CA PRO A 232 9.21 -20.01 -5.71
C PRO A 232 8.67 -18.73 -6.38
N ALA A 233 9.35 -18.28 -7.43
CA ALA A 233 8.95 -17.10 -8.21
C ALA A 233 7.46 -17.09 -8.63
N PRO A 234 6.85 -18.22 -9.02
CA PRO A 234 5.43 -18.28 -9.33
C PRO A 234 4.51 -17.80 -8.20
N MET A 235 4.81 -18.14 -6.95
CA MET A 235 4.02 -17.71 -5.81
C MET A 235 4.11 -16.20 -5.60
N GLN A 236 5.28 -15.61 -5.81
CA GLN A 236 5.47 -14.17 -5.75
C GLN A 236 4.79 -13.45 -6.92
N TYR A 237 4.73 -14.08 -8.09
CA TYR A 237 4.04 -13.56 -9.27
C TYR A 237 2.52 -13.49 -9.07
N ILE A 238 1.88 -14.53 -8.54
CA ILE A 238 0.43 -14.56 -8.37
C ILE A 238 -0.07 -13.75 -7.18
N ALA A 239 0.78 -13.53 -6.17
CA ALA A 239 0.42 -12.87 -4.90
C ALA A 239 -0.32 -11.52 -5.07
N PRO A 240 0.16 -10.54 -5.86
CA PRO A 240 -0.54 -9.28 -5.99
C PRO A 240 -1.90 -9.41 -6.71
N TYR A 241 -2.04 -10.36 -7.64
CA TYR A 241 -3.32 -10.63 -8.28
C TYR A 241 -4.32 -11.26 -7.31
N ALA A 242 -3.86 -12.15 -6.44
CA ALA A 242 -4.67 -12.73 -5.37
C ALA A 242 -5.16 -11.67 -4.39
N ALA A 243 -4.26 -10.80 -3.93
CA ALA A 243 -4.60 -9.68 -3.07
C ALA A 243 -5.59 -8.71 -3.73
N CYS A 244 -5.41 -8.44 -5.03
CA CYS A 244 -6.34 -7.62 -5.82
C CYS A 244 -7.73 -8.26 -5.88
N ALA A 245 -7.82 -9.56 -6.16
CA ALA A 245 -9.09 -10.30 -6.22
C ALA A 245 -9.83 -10.28 -4.88
N MET A 246 -9.11 -10.43 -3.75
CA MET A 246 -9.68 -10.26 -2.41
C MET A 246 -10.24 -8.85 -2.20
N GLY A 247 -9.51 -7.81 -2.64
CA GLY A 247 -9.96 -6.41 -2.56
C GLY A 247 -11.17 -6.13 -3.46
N GLU A 248 -11.21 -6.71 -4.65
CA GLU A 248 -12.34 -6.58 -5.58
C GLU A 248 -13.64 -7.17 -5.02
N TYR A 249 -13.55 -8.26 -4.27
CA TYR A 249 -14.72 -8.81 -3.58
C TYR A 249 -15.42 -7.75 -2.72
N PHE A 250 -14.68 -7.02 -1.90
CA PHE A 250 -15.24 -5.98 -1.06
C PHE A 250 -15.75 -4.80 -1.87
N ARG A 251 -14.99 -4.35 -2.88
CA ARG A 251 -15.43 -3.30 -3.80
C ARG A 251 -16.76 -3.65 -4.48
N ASP A 252 -16.85 -4.85 -5.03
CA ASP A 252 -18.02 -5.30 -5.78
C ASP A 252 -19.22 -5.57 -4.83
N SER A 253 -18.94 -5.85 -3.55
CA SER A 253 -19.94 -5.93 -2.46
C SER A 253 -20.34 -4.56 -1.90
N LYS A 254 -20.08 -3.44 -2.61
CA LYS A 254 -20.41 -2.06 -2.24
C LYS A 254 -19.65 -1.54 -1.01
N ARG A 255 -18.59 -2.19 -0.62
CA ARG A 255 -17.71 -1.82 0.50
C ARG A 255 -16.46 -1.11 -0.02
N HIS A 256 -15.59 -0.73 0.88
CA HIS A 256 -14.33 -0.08 0.56
C HIS A 256 -13.16 -0.96 0.95
N ALA A 257 -12.19 -1.09 0.06
CA ALA A 257 -10.97 -1.82 0.33
C ALA A 257 -9.73 -1.00 -0.03
N LEU A 258 -8.66 -1.27 0.71
CA LEU A 258 -7.31 -0.78 0.46
C LEU A 258 -6.40 -1.98 0.23
N VAL A 259 -5.68 -2.00 -0.87
CA VAL A 259 -4.65 -3.01 -1.11
C VAL A 259 -3.27 -2.35 -1.16
N ILE A 260 -2.32 -2.92 -0.44
CA ILE A 260 -0.93 -2.49 -0.40
C ILE A 260 -0.08 -3.59 -1.03
N TYR A 261 0.74 -3.25 -2.02
CA TYR A 261 1.65 -4.19 -2.68
C TYR A 261 3.09 -3.88 -2.26
N ASP A 262 3.63 -4.62 -1.31
CA ASP A 262 4.97 -4.41 -0.76
C ASP A 262 5.93 -5.58 -1.11
N ASP A 263 6.69 -5.56 -2.25
CA ASP A 263 6.76 -4.48 -3.24
C ASP A 263 6.64 -5.00 -4.69
N LEU A 264 6.25 -4.13 -5.59
CA LEU A 264 6.12 -4.47 -7.02
C LEU A 264 7.47 -4.56 -7.75
N SER A 265 8.58 -4.08 -7.18
CA SER A 265 9.92 -4.29 -7.75
C SER A 265 10.27 -5.78 -7.73
N LYS A 266 9.96 -6.48 -6.62
CA LYS A 266 10.16 -7.93 -6.50
C LYS A 266 9.17 -8.71 -7.35
N HIS A 267 7.92 -8.24 -7.46
CA HIS A 267 6.96 -8.80 -8.39
C HIS A 267 7.47 -8.80 -9.84
N ALA A 268 8.01 -7.67 -10.30
CA ALA A 268 8.62 -7.59 -11.62
C ALA A 268 9.84 -8.53 -11.78
N ALA A 269 10.69 -8.63 -10.74
CA ALA A 269 11.83 -9.54 -10.74
C ALA A 269 11.40 -11.00 -10.86
N SER A 270 10.37 -11.43 -10.12
CA SER A 270 9.81 -12.79 -10.20
C SER A 270 9.22 -13.07 -11.59
N TYR A 271 8.53 -12.09 -12.19
CA TYR A 271 8.02 -12.24 -13.55
C TYR A 271 9.12 -12.31 -14.60
N ARG A 272 10.23 -11.56 -14.43
CA ARG A 272 11.43 -11.68 -15.26
C ARG A 272 12.02 -13.08 -15.18
N GLU A 273 12.18 -13.61 -13.97
CA GLU A 273 12.68 -14.98 -13.73
C GLU A 273 11.83 -16.02 -14.45
N ILE A 274 10.53 -16.02 -14.22
CA ILE A 274 9.59 -16.93 -14.89
C ILE A 274 9.67 -16.79 -16.42
N SER A 275 9.74 -15.57 -16.93
CA SER A 275 9.78 -15.32 -18.37
C SER A 275 11.05 -15.84 -19.03
N LEU A 276 12.20 -15.68 -18.36
CA LEU A 276 13.48 -16.23 -18.83
C LEU A 276 13.48 -17.77 -18.81
N LEU A 277 12.93 -18.38 -17.78
CA LEU A 277 12.80 -19.83 -17.67
C LEU A 277 11.85 -20.39 -18.76
N LEU A 278 10.78 -19.67 -19.09
CA LEU A 278 9.89 -19.96 -20.22
C LEU A 278 10.52 -19.63 -21.58
N ARG A 279 11.77 -19.16 -21.63
CA ARG A 279 12.51 -18.76 -22.84
C ARG A 279 11.83 -17.64 -23.64
N ARG A 280 11.06 -16.78 -23.00
CA ARG A 280 10.54 -15.57 -23.63
C ARG A 280 11.69 -14.61 -23.95
N PRO A 281 11.68 -13.93 -25.12
CA PRO A 281 12.76 -13.03 -25.49
C PRO A 281 12.89 -11.87 -24.50
N PRO A 282 14.09 -11.64 -23.93
CA PRO A 282 14.30 -10.56 -22.99
C PRO A 282 14.38 -9.19 -23.70
N GLY A 283 13.82 -8.16 -23.05
CA GLY A 283 13.96 -6.76 -23.45
C GLY A 283 14.92 -5.99 -22.53
N ARG A 284 14.60 -4.72 -22.27
CA ARG A 284 15.40 -3.84 -21.41
C ARG A 284 15.58 -4.45 -20.01
N GLU A 285 16.80 -4.46 -19.48
CA GLU A 285 17.18 -5.02 -18.19
C GLU A 285 16.75 -6.49 -18.00
N ALA A 286 16.69 -7.23 -19.12
CA ALA A 286 16.21 -8.62 -19.22
C ALA A 286 14.73 -8.82 -18.82
N TYR A 287 13.94 -7.78 -18.67
CA TYR A 287 12.51 -7.90 -18.49
C TYR A 287 11.83 -8.29 -19.81
N PRO A 288 10.74 -9.08 -19.76
CA PRO A 288 9.95 -9.37 -20.96
C PRO A 288 9.24 -8.11 -21.45
N GLY A 289 8.92 -8.07 -22.76
CA GLY A 289 8.32 -6.90 -23.41
C GLY A 289 6.97 -6.47 -22.84
N ASP A 290 6.28 -7.36 -22.16
CA ASP A 290 4.95 -7.14 -21.54
C ASP A 290 5.00 -6.78 -20.05
N VAL A 291 6.17 -6.44 -19.49
CA VAL A 291 6.29 -6.07 -18.06
C VAL A 291 5.48 -4.82 -17.69
N PHE A 292 5.29 -3.90 -18.64
CA PHE A 292 4.37 -2.77 -18.41
C PHE A 292 2.94 -3.27 -18.22
N TYR A 293 2.49 -4.19 -19.04
CA TYR A 293 1.16 -4.79 -18.96
C TYR A 293 0.96 -5.59 -17.68
N LEU A 294 2.02 -6.23 -17.15
CA LEU A 294 1.99 -6.91 -15.86
C LEU A 294 1.43 -6.00 -14.74
N HIS A 295 1.95 -4.80 -14.62
CA HIS A 295 1.54 -3.85 -13.58
C HIS A 295 0.28 -3.05 -13.96
N SER A 296 0.11 -2.69 -15.24
CA SER A 296 -1.05 -1.91 -15.66
C SER A 296 -2.36 -2.71 -15.52
N ARG A 297 -2.40 -3.98 -15.92
CA ARG A 297 -3.59 -4.84 -15.75
C ARG A 297 -3.93 -5.12 -14.28
N LEU A 298 -2.93 -5.09 -13.37
CA LEU A 298 -3.13 -5.18 -11.93
C LEU A 298 -3.71 -3.89 -11.37
N LEU A 299 -3.03 -2.77 -11.61
CA LEU A 299 -3.33 -1.49 -10.98
C LEU A 299 -4.60 -0.82 -11.53
N GLU A 300 -4.95 -1.06 -12.80
CA GLU A 300 -6.19 -0.56 -13.38
C GLU A 300 -7.45 -1.18 -12.74
N ARG A 301 -7.34 -2.28 -12.06
CA ARG A 301 -8.44 -2.91 -11.30
C ARG A 301 -8.83 -2.09 -10.05
N ALA A 302 -7.91 -1.29 -9.51
CA ALA A 302 -8.22 -0.32 -8.45
C ALA A 302 -9.05 0.83 -9.02
N SER A 303 -10.21 1.09 -8.41
CA SER A 303 -11.16 2.08 -8.92
C SER A 303 -12.23 2.44 -7.88
N LYS A 304 -12.87 3.58 -8.07
CA LYS A 304 -14.12 3.97 -7.41
C LYS A 304 -15.28 3.61 -8.32
N MET A 305 -16.15 2.73 -7.85
CA MET A 305 -17.33 2.31 -8.63
C MET A 305 -18.40 3.40 -8.62
N SER A 306 -19.15 3.50 -9.72
CA SER A 306 -20.31 4.39 -9.82
C SER A 306 -21.41 4.02 -8.82
N ASP A 307 -22.30 4.97 -8.49
CA ASP A 307 -23.40 4.72 -7.57
C ASP A 307 -24.37 3.66 -8.11
N ALA A 308 -24.52 3.58 -9.42
CA ALA A 308 -25.29 2.50 -10.09
C ALA A 308 -24.71 1.11 -9.84
N LYS A 309 -23.41 1.02 -9.59
CA LYS A 309 -22.69 -0.22 -9.21
C LYS A 309 -22.50 -0.35 -7.70
N GLY A 310 -23.13 0.52 -6.91
CA GLY A 310 -23.15 0.48 -5.44
C GLY A 310 -22.06 1.31 -4.76
N GLY A 311 -21.25 2.07 -5.49
CA GLY A 311 -20.32 3.06 -4.92
C GLY A 311 -19.12 2.48 -4.15
N GLY A 312 -18.86 1.19 -4.23
CA GLY A 312 -17.68 0.57 -3.60
C GLY A 312 -16.36 1.10 -4.16
N SER A 313 -15.25 0.84 -3.48
CA SER A 313 -13.93 1.24 -3.98
C SER A 313 -12.83 0.26 -3.64
N LEU A 314 -11.84 0.18 -4.50
CA LEU A 314 -10.57 -0.48 -4.24
C LEU A 314 -9.46 0.57 -4.46
N THR A 315 -8.78 0.95 -3.39
CA THR A 315 -7.63 1.86 -3.40
C THR A 315 -6.36 1.05 -3.44
N ALA A 316 -5.39 1.43 -4.25
CA ALA A 316 -4.11 0.72 -4.34
C ALA A 316 -2.95 1.62 -3.89
N LEU A 317 -2.10 1.10 -3.01
CA LEU A 317 -0.82 1.68 -2.61
C LEU A 317 0.30 0.71 -3.03
N PRO A 318 0.73 0.74 -4.30
CA PRO A 318 1.91 0.01 -4.72
C PRO A 318 3.16 0.63 -4.10
N ILE A 319 4.12 -0.22 -3.74
CA ILE A 319 5.44 0.18 -3.27
C ILE A 319 6.47 -0.21 -4.32
N ILE A 320 7.37 0.72 -4.64
CA ILE A 320 8.52 0.51 -5.51
C ILE A 320 9.80 0.85 -4.75
N GLU A 321 10.78 -0.04 -4.83
CA GLU A 321 12.12 0.20 -4.31
C GLU A 321 13.02 0.77 -5.42
N THR A 322 13.63 1.92 -5.14
CA THR A 322 14.67 2.52 -5.99
C THR A 322 16.07 2.14 -5.48
N GLN A 323 17.07 2.37 -6.32
CA GLN A 323 18.47 2.28 -5.98
C GLN A 323 19.11 3.66 -6.18
N ALA A 324 19.73 4.18 -5.12
CA ALA A 324 20.36 5.51 -5.12
C ALA A 324 19.43 6.65 -5.61
N GLY A 325 18.13 6.55 -5.31
CA GLY A 325 17.13 7.55 -5.69
C GLY A 325 16.77 7.58 -7.17
N ASP A 326 17.22 6.61 -7.98
CA ASP A 326 16.98 6.58 -9.43
C ASP A 326 15.52 6.23 -9.75
N VAL A 327 14.71 7.26 -9.97
CA VAL A 327 13.32 7.13 -10.43
C VAL A 327 13.20 6.94 -11.95
N SER A 328 14.31 7.10 -12.70
CA SER A 328 14.35 6.94 -14.15
C SER A 328 14.58 5.50 -14.61
N ALA A 329 14.85 4.59 -13.67
CA ALA A 329 14.97 3.17 -13.93
C ALA A 329 13.67 2.59 -14.53
N TYR A 330 13.78 1.42 -15.17
CA TYR A 330 12.71 0.90 -16.03
C TYR A 330 11.41 0.61 -15.28
N ILE A 331 11.45 -0.11 -14.17
CA ILE A 331 10.23 -0.45 -13.41
C ILE A 331 9.63 0.77 -12.69
N PRO A 332 10.41 1.64 -11.99
CA PRO A 332 9.90 2.88 -11.43
C PRO A 332 9.14 3.74 -12.45
N THR A 333 9.73 3.99 -13.61
CA THR A 333 9.14 4.81 -14.68
C THR A 333 7.80 4.23 -15.15
N ASN A 334 7.72 2.91 -15.33
CA ASN A 334 6.49 2.23 -15.72
C ASN A 334 5.38 2.44 -14.68
N VAL A 335 5.67 2.21 -13.39
CA VAL A 335 4.65 2.30 -12.35
C VAL A 335 4.22 3.74 -12.08
N ILE A 336 5.15 4.72 -12.15
CA ILE A 336 4.81 6.15 -12.08
C ILE A 336 3.81 6.54 -13.18
N SER A 337 3.96 6.00 -14.38
CA SER A 337 3.05 6.31 -15.49
C SER A 337 1.66 5.70 -15.34
N ILE A 338 1.55 4.53 -14.68
CA ILE A 338 0.29 3.82 -14.46
C ILE A 338 -0.51 4.44 -13.29
N THR A 339 0.17 4.96 -12.28
CA THR A 339 -0.46 5.46 -11.05
C THR A 339 -0.99 6.89 -11.16
N ASP A 340 -1.87 7.27 -10.24
CA ASP A 340 -2.50 8.59 -10.18
C ASP A 340 -1.67 9.59 -9.36
N GLY A 341 -0.41 9.27 -9.11
CA GLY A 341 0.55 10.08 -8.37
C GLY A 341 1.54 9.22 -7.61
N GLN A 342 2.46 9.88 -6.90
CA GLN A 342 3.48 9.21 -6.11
C GLN A 342 3.84 9.99 -4.84
N ILE A 343 4.13 9.25 -3.78
CA ILE A 343 4.77 9.70 -2.55
C ILE A 343 6.23 9.29 -2.64
N TYR A 344 7.12 10.26 -2.88
CA TYR A 344 8.55 10.03 -3.01
C TYR A 344 9.26 10.20 -1.67
N LEU A 345 9.96 9.15 -1.22
CA LEU A 345 10.75 9.15 0.00
C LEU A 345 12.23 9.28 -0.33
N GLU A 346 12.86 10.30 0.22
CA GLU A 346 14.25 10.66 -0.05
C GLU A 346 15.18 10.24 1.09
N THR A 347 16.27 9.57 0.75
CA THR A 347 17.25 9.06 1.71
C THR A 347 17.93 10.18 2.48
N ASP A 348 18.25 11.30 1.84
CA ASP A 348 18.90 12.44 2.48
C ASP A 348 18.00 13.09 3.55
N LEU A 349 16.72 13.23 3.27
CA LEU A 349 15.75 13.72 4.28
C LEU A 349 15.65 12.75 5.47
N PHE A 350 15.64 11.45 5.18
CA PHE A 350 15.60 10.43 6.23
C PHE A 350 16.82 10.50 7.16
N ASN A 351 18.01 10.66 6.58
CA ASN A 351 19.28 10.78 7.31
C ASN A 351 19.39 12.09 8.10
N GLN A 352 18.77 13.17 7.61
CA GLN A 352 18.63 14.45 8.33
C GLN A 352 17.61 14.40 9.48
N GLY A 353 16.95 13.25 9.70
CA GLY A 353 15.96 13.09 10.76
C GLY A 353 14.58 13.68 10.42
N ILE A 354 14.31 13.99 9.15
CA ILE A 354 12.99 14.38 8.67
C ILE A 354 12.21 13.10 8.39
N ARG A 355 11.28 12.77 9.27
CA ARG A 355 10.48 11.53 9.20
C ARG A 355 9.01 11.82 9.42
N PRO A 356 8.13 11.43 8.46
CA PRO A 356 8.43 10.71 7.21
C PRO A 356 9.27 11.55 6.24
N ALA A 357 10.14 10.86 5.48
CA ALA A 357 11.11 11.50 4.57
C ALA A 357 10.49 11.88 3.23
N VAL A 358 9.31 12.49 3.26
CA VAL A 358 8.54 12.84 2.06
C VAL A 358 9.17 14.04 1.35
N ASN A 359 9.62 13.83 0.11
CA ASN A 359 10.02 14.93 -0.76
C ASN A 359 8.79 15.57 -1.39
N VAL A 360 8.41 16.76 -0.90
CA VAL A 360 7.20 17.48 -1.32
C VAL A 360 7.27 17.94 -2.78
N GLY A 361 8.47 18.21 -3.28
CA GLY A 361 8.67 18.67 -4.67
C GLY A 361 8.43 17.56 -5.71
N LEU A 362 8.90 16.35 -5.42
CA LEU A 362 8.77 15.17 -6.31
C LEU A 362 7.49 14.37 -6.08
N SER A 363 6.80 14.62 -4.98
CA SER A 363 5.55 13.93 -4.66
C SER A 363 4.35 14.68 -5.25
N VAL A 364 3.45 13.92 -5.87
CA VAL A 364 2.28 14.47 -6.59
C VAL A 364 1.07 13.55 -6.36
N SER A 365 -0.08 14.14 -6.08
CA SER A 365 -1.39 13.47 -6.21
C SER A 365 -2.17 14.12 -7.35
N ARG A 366 -2.53 13.35 -8.38
CA ARG A 366 -3.32 13.85 -9.52
C ARG A 366 -4.77 14.10 -9.15
N VAL A 367 -5.28 13.46 -8.09
CA VAL A 367 -6.60 13.72 -7.52
C VAL A 367 -6.59 15.00 -6.68
N GLY A 368 -5.51 15.21 -5.93
CA GLY A 368 -5.26 16.43 -5.19
C GLY A 368 -6.39 16.80 -4.23
N GLY A 369 -6.71 18.09 -4.14
CA GLY A 369 -7.70 18.62 -3.21
C GLY A 369 -9.12 18.04 -3.35
N SER A 370 -9.44 17.33 -4.44
CA SER A 370 -10.72 16.61 -4.57
C SER A 370 -10.84 15.45 -3.58
N ALA A 371 -9.71 14.88 -3.14
CA ALA A 371 -9.63 13.84 -2.12
C ALA A 371 -9.39 14.38 -0.69
N GLN A 372 -9.58 15.67 -0.46
CA GLN A 372 -9.48 16.29 0.86
C GLN A 372 -10.84 16.76 1.37
N ILE A 373 -11.04 16.68 2.69
CA ILE A 373 -12.11 17.45 3.33
C ILE A 373 -11.83 18.94 3.20
N LYS A 374 -12.88 19.76 3.09
CA LYS A 374 -12.73 21.20 2.87
C LYS A 374 -11.90 21.87 3.96
N ALA A 375 -12.06 21.45 5.23
CA ALA A 375 -11.30 21.95 6.35
C ALA A 375 -9.78 21.77 6.17
N MET A 376 -9.33 20.59 5.72
CA MET A 376 -7.91 20.35 5.45
C MET A 376 -7.41 21.24 4.30
N ARG A 377 -8.17 21.34 3.22
CA ARG A 377 -7.80 22.19 2.08
C ARG A 377 -7.70 23.67 2.44
N GLN A 378 -8.53 24.17 3.38
CA GLN A 378 -8.48 25.55 3.84
C GLN A 378 -7.18 25.88 4.57
N VAL A 379 -6.66 24.94 5.39
CA VAL A 379 -5.43 25.18 6.19
C VAL A 379 -4.15 24.79 5.46
N ALA A 380 -4.21 23.83 4.54
CA ALA A 380 -3.04 23.29 3.87
C ALA A 380 -2.80 23.89 2.46
N GLY A 381 -3.66 24.81 2.00
CA GLY A 381 -3.63 25.32 0.62
C GLY A 381 -2.31 26.00 0.22
N SER A 382 -1.66 26.71 1.14
CA SER A 382 -0.36 27.37 0.91
C SER A 382 0.84 26.49 1.30
N LEU A 383 0.63 25.44 2.09
CA LEU A 383 1.70 24.68 2.76
C LEU A 383 2.75 24.14 1.78
N LYS A 384 2.31 23.56 0.67
CA LYS A 384 3.22 23.01 -0.34
C LYS A 384 4.10 24.09 -0.98
N LEU A 385 3.53 25.27 -1.24
CA LEU A 385 4.27 26.41 -1.79
C LEU A 385 5.27 26.98 -0.78
N GLU A 386 4.86 27.14 0.48
CA GLU A 386 5.72 27.64 1.56
C GLU A 386 6.93 26.71 1.78
N LEU A 387 6.73 25.40 1.76
CA LEU A 387 7.82 24.44 1.88
C LEU A 387 8.73 24.39 0.65
N ALA A 388 8.20 24.60 -0.56
CA ALA A 388 9.02 24.70 -1.76
C ALA A 388 9.91 25.95 -1.70
N GLN A 389 9.35 27.10 -1.35
CA GLN A 389 10.10 28.36 -1.14
C GLN A 389 11.17 28.21 -0.06
N TYR A 390 10.81 27.58 1.07
CA TYR A 390 11.77 27.29 2.14
C TYR A 390 12.98 26.49 1.63
N ARG A 391 12.76 25.44 0.84
CA ARG A 391 13.84 24.60 0.30
C ARG A 391 14.78 25.39 -0.62
N GLU A 392 14.23 26.22 -1.49
CA GLU A 392 15.02 27.09 -2.36
C GLU A 392 15.87 28.08 -1.54
N LEU A 393 15.24 28.76 -0.57
CA LEU A 393 15.93 29.71 0.28
C LEU A 393 16.98 29.05 1.19
N ALA A 394 16.70 27.85 1.70
CA ALA A 394 17.65 27.10 2.53
C ALA A 394 18.90 26.70 1.75
N ALA A 395 18.75 26.33 0.46
CA ALA A 395 19.88 26.06 -0.41
C ALA A 395 20.72 27.34 -0.67
N PHE A 396 20.07 28.48 -0.88
CA PHE A 396 20.77 29.76 -1.07
C PHE A 396 21.46 30.24 0.20
N SER A 397 20.88 30.04 1.37
CA SER A 397 21.43 30.50 2.65
C SER A 397 22.76 29.85 3.02
N GLN A 398 23.08 28.69 2.42
CA GLN A 398 24.38 28.04 2.60
C GLN A 398 25.54 28.79 1.91
N PHE A 399 25.23 29.68 0.94
CA PHE A 399 26.22 30.39 0.11
C PHE A 399 26.31 31.88 0.40
N GLY A 400 25.42 32.47 1.21
CA GLY A 400 25.37 33.91 1.47
C GLY A 400 25.10 34.25 2.93
N SER A 401 25.82 35.28 3.45
CA SER A 401 25.76 35.66 4.87
C SER A 401 24.74 36.75 5.21
N ASP A 402 24.27 37.54 4.24
CA ASP A 402 23.35 38.66 4.51
C ASP A 402 21.98 38.44 3.87
N LEU A 403 21.08 37.85 4.63
CA LEU A 403 19.67 37.70 4.24
C LEU A 403 18.86 38.89 4.78
N ASP A 404 17.97 39.42 3.95
CA ASP A 404 17.00 40.42 4.37
C ASP A 404 16.00 39.84 5.39
N LYS A 405 15.35 40.71 6.17
CA LYS A 405 14.43 40.31 7.25
C LYS A 405 13.25 39.46 6.75
N ALA A 406 12.77 39.71 5.53
CA ALA A 406 11.64 38.96 4.96
C ALA A 406 12.06 37.52 4.63
N THR A 407 13.20 37.35 3.99
CA THR A 407 13.79 36.04 3.69
C THR A 407 14.10 35.25 4.96
N GLN A 408 14.65 35.92 5.98
CA GLN A 408 14.89 35.29 7.29
C GLN A 408 13.59 34.81 7.95
N SER A 409 12.52 35.59 7.87
CA SER A 409 11.20 35.19 8.40
C SER A 409 10.63 33.97 7.67
N GLN A 410 10.79 33.91 6.34
CA GLN A 410 10.35 32.75 5.54
C GLN A 410 11.15 31.49 5.88
N LEU A 411 12.48 31.61 6.05
CA LEU A 411 13.32 30.50 6.51
C LEU A 411 12.91 30.00 7.90
N ASN A 412 12.69 30.93 8.82
CA ASN A 412 12.26 30.60 10.18
C ASN A 412 10.93 29.88 10.19
N ARG A 413 9.94 30.35 9.44
CA ARG A 413 8.63 29.68 9.29
C ARG A 413 8.78 28.31 8.66
N GLY A 414 9.53 28.20 7.55
CA GLY A 414 9.73 26.94 6.86
C GLY A 414 10.36 25.86 7.74
N GLN A 415 11.36 26.21 8.57
CA GLN A 415 11.94 25.28 9.54
C GLN A 415 10.92 24.73 10.53
N ARG A 416 10.04 25.60 11.08
CA ARG A 416 9.00 25.18 12.01
C ARG A 416 7.92 24.34 11.33
N LEU A 417 7.56 24.65 10.09
CA LEU A 417 6.64 23.83 9.29
C LEU A 417 7.21 22.44 9.02
N VAL A 418 8.50 22.33 8.67
CA VAL A 418 9.15 21.02 8.52
C VAL A 418 9.13 20.25 9.82
N GLU A 419 9.42 20.90 10.97
CA GLU A 419 9.38 20.22 12.26
C GLU A 419 7.94 19.82 12.67
N ALA A 420 6.95 20.66 12.40
CA ALA A 420 5.54 20.39 12.65
C ALA A 420 5.00 19.20 11.83
N LEU A 421 5.57 18.96 10.66
CA LEU A 421 5.18 17.83 9.78
C LEU A 421 5.86 16.50 10.16
N LYS A 422 6.91 16.53 10.98
CA LYS A 422 7.50 15.29 11.49
C LYS A 422 6.50 14.54 12.34
N GLN A 423 6.56 13.20 12.24
CA GLN A 423 5.65 12.32 12.95
C GLN A 423 6.36 11.03 13.33
N LYS A 424 6.07 10.50 14.51
CA LYS A 424 6.59 9.20 14.95
C LYS A 424 5.95 8.09 14.14
N GLN A 425 6.71 7.04 13.90
CA GLN A 425 6.23 5.81 13.28
C GLN A 425 5.16 5.16 14.16
N PHE A 426 4.15 4.57 13.53
CA PHE A 426 3.01 3.91 14.18
C PHE A 426 2.23 4.84 15.14
N SER A 427 2.13 6.08 14.77
CA SER A 427 1.40 7.11 15.52
C SER A 427 0.57 7.98 14.57
N PRO A 428 -0.36 7.38 13.81
CA PRO A 428 -1.20 8.13 12.90
C PRO A 428 -2.14 9.08 13.67
N LEU A 429 -2.48 10.19 13.06
CA LEU A 429 -3.29 11.25 13.64
C LEU A 429 -4.61 11.42 12.87
N PRO A 430 -5.75 11.61 13.54
CA PRO A 430 -7.00 11.95 12.88
C PRO A 430 -6.93 13.34 12.23
N PHE A 431 -7.73 13.58 11.19
CA PHE A 431 -7.76 14.85 10.47
C PHE A 431 -7.92 16.06 11.38
N SER A 432 -8.73 15.97 12.43
CA SER A 432 -8.96 17.08 13.36
C SER A 432 -7.66 17.57 14.04
N LYS A 433 -6.84 16.64 14.51
CA LYS A 433 -5.52 16.96 15.11
C LYS A 433 -4.52 17.48 14.08
N GLN A 434 -4.52 16.87 12.89
CA GLN A 434 -3.67 17.33 11.78
C GLN A 434 -4.01 18.77 11.39
N ILE A 435 -5.29 19.07 11.20
CA ILE A 435 -5.79 20.40 10.82
C ILE A 435 -5.40 21.44 11.88
N LEU A 436 -5.54 21.10 13.18
CA LEU A 436 -5.18 21.97 14.26
C LEU A 436 -3.70 22.38 14.24
N MET A 437 -2.81 21.39 14.07
CA MET A 437 -1.36 21.62 14.01
C MET A 437 -0.93 22.37 12.75
N ILE A 438 -1.50 22.03 11.60
CA ILE A 438 -1.22 22.72 10.34
C ILE A 438 -1.70 24.19 10.42
N LEU A 439 -2.88 24.45 11.01
CA LEU A 439 -3.38 25.81 11.23
C LEU A 439 -2.42 26.59 12.13
N ALA A 440 -1.89 25.98 13.19
CA ALA A 440 -0.91 26.63 14.07
C ALA A 440 0.34 27.06 13.31
N GLY A 441 0.86 26.18 12.44
CA GLY A 441 2.03 26.46 11.61
C GLY A 441 1.77 27.53 10.55
N THR A 442 0.74 27.35 9.73
CA THR A 442 0.44 28.27 8.62
C THR A 442 -0.07 29.63 9.05
N SER A 443 -0.66 29.74 10.26
CA SER A 443 -1.06 31.03 10.84
C SER A 443 0.05 31.77 11.59
N GLY A 444 1.28 31.23 11.62
CA GLY A 444 2.45 31.90 12.21
C GLY A 444 2.58 31.76 13.73
N PHE A 445 1.77 30.93 14.40
CA PHE A 445 1.88 30.72 15.84
C PHE A 445 3.20 30.05 16.27
N LEU A 446 3.91 29.42 15.36
CA LEU A 446 5.17 28.74 15.61
C LEU A 446 6.41 29.59 15.29
N ASP A 447 6.28 30.76 14.64
CA ASP A 447 7.38 31.52 14.04
C ASP A 447 8.46 31.95 15.03
N ASP A 448 8.09 32.27 16.26
CA ASP A 448 8.97 32.70 17.36
C ASP A 448 9.37 31.56 18.33
N MET A 449 8.85 30.34 18.09
CA MET A 449 9.15 29.18 18.94
C MET A 449 10.50 28.55 18.55
N PRO A 450 11.33 28.11 19.52
CA PRO A 450 12.51 27.27 19.22
C PRO A 450 12.11 25.99 18.48
N VAL A 451 12.90 25.62 17.46
CA VAL A 451 12.56 24.48 16.59
C VAL A 451 12.45 23.17 17.37
N ASP A 452 13.33 22.95 18.34
CA ASP A 452 13.35 21.78 19.23
C ASP A 452 12.12 21.66 20.14
N GLN A 453 11.40 22.77 20.39
CA GLN A 453 10.19 22.79 21.22
C GLN A 453 8.89 22.57 20.43
N VAL A 454 8.91 22.63 19.10
CA VAL A 454 7.70 22.51 18.27
C VAL A 454 6.96 21.19 18.50
N ARG A 455 7.68 20.10 18.68
CA ARG A 455 7.07 18.76 18.91
C ARG A 455 6.50 18.64 20.34
N ASP A 456 7.15 19.23 21.33
CA ASP A 456 6.62 19.28 22.70
C ASP A 456 5.34 20.11 22.73
N PHE A 457 5.34 21.25 22.02
CA PHE A 457 4.17 22.09 21.87
C PHE A 457 3.02 21.36 21.16
N GLU A 458 3.29 20.59 20.11
CA GLU A 458 2.27 19.77 19.43
C GLU A 458 1.58 18.83 20.41
N ALA A 459 2.34 18.12 21.24
CA ALA A 459 1.78 17.20 22.22
C ALA A 459 0.95 17.92 23.28
N GLU A 460 1.41 19.11 23.74
CA GLU A 460 0.69 19.93 24.69
C GLU A 460 -0.58 20.52 24.09
N LEU A 461 -0.54 20.99 22.83
CA LEU A 461 -1.69 21.54 22.12
C LEU A 461 -2.83 20.51 22.02
N TYR A 462 -2.50 19.27 21.72
CA TYR A 462 -3.53 18.22 21.66
C TYR A 462 -4.16 17.96 23.03
N ARG A 463 -3.34 17.86 24.10
CA ARG A 463 -3.84 17.70 25.47
C ARG A 463 -4.71 18.88 25.92
N TYR A 464 -4.23 20.10 25.64
CA TYR A 464 -4.93 21.32 26.01
C TYR A 464 -6.31 21.40 25.34
N VAL A 465 -6.41 21.17 24.05
CA VAL A 465 -7.68 21.23 23.31
C VAL A 465 -8.62 20.12 23.75
N GLU A 466 -8.12 18.92 24.00
CA GLU A 466 -8.93 17.80 24.51
C GLU A 466 -9.50 18.06 25.92
N SER A 467 -8.79 18.84 26.75
CA SER A 467 -9.25 19.19 28.10
C SER A 467 -10.12 20.45 28.13
N ALA A 468 -9.73 21.50 27.40
CA ALA A 468 -10.39 22.81 27.44
C ALA A 468 -11.68 22.84 26.60
N ASN A 469 -11.67 22.25 25.40
CA ASN A 469 -12.81 22.19 24.51
C ASN A 469 -12.74 21.01 23.51
N PRO A 470 -13.05 19.79 23.98
CA PRO A 470 -13.03 18.60 23.12
C PRO A 470 -14.04 18.68 21.96
N GLY A 471 -15.08 19.52 22.10
CA GLY A 471 -16.09 19.74 21.07
C GLY A 471 -15.56 20.34 19.77
N VAL A 472 -14.42 21.06 19.81
CA VAL A 472 -13.81 21.62 18.60
C VAL A 472 -13.34 20.51 17.65
N LEU A 473 -12.68 19.46 18.17
CA LEU A 473 -12.18 18.36 17.37
C LEU A 473 -13.31 17.55 16.71
N SER A 474 -14.40 17.30 17.44
CA SER A 474 -15.59 16.62 16.90
C SER A 474 -16.29 17.49 15.86
N THR A 475 -16.45 18.79 16.10
CA THR A 475 -17.07 19.74 15.17
C THR A 475 -16.31 19.81 13.84
N ILE A 476 -14.97 19.77 13.84
CA ILE A 476 -14.17 19.71 12.61
C ILE A 476 -14.54 18.46 11.78
N MET A 477 -14.69 17.31 12.44
CA MET A 477 -14.99 16.05 11.77
C MET A 477 -16.43 15.95 11.28
N GLU A 478 -17.38 16.57 11.98
CA GLU A 478 -18.78 16.61 11.62
C GLU A 478 -19.02 17.59 10.46
N LYS A 479 -18.59 18.83 10.59
CA LYS A 479 -18.77 19.87 9.56
C LYS A 479 -17.90 19.65 8.32
N LYS A 480 -16.68 19.11 8.49
CA LYS A 480 -15.67 18.93 7.43
C LYS A 480 -15.28 20.22 6.70
N ILE A 481 -15.64 21.36 7.27
CA ILE A 481 -15.35 22.72 6.81
C ILE A 481 -15.06 23.60 8.02
N LEU A 482 -14.15 24.55 7.88
CA LEU A 482 -13.87 25.57 8.89
C LEU A 482 -14.65 26.84 8.50
N ASP A 483 -15.70 27.13 9.25
CA ASP A 483 -16.33 28.45 9.22
C ASP A 483 -15.51 29.46 10.06
N ASP A 484 -15.81 30.75 9.88
CA ASP A 484 -15.05 31.82 10.53
C ASP A 484 -15.08 31.71 12.07
N ALA A 485 -16.21 31.26 12.63
CA ALA A 485 -16.37 31.09 14.07
C ALA A 485 -15.49 29.96 14.60
N LEU A 486 -15.52 28.78 13.94
CA LEU A 486 -14.69 27.63 14.33
C LEU A 486 -13.20 27.94 14.15
N GLN A 487 -12.83 28.64 13.07
CA GLN A 487 -11.44 29.03 12.84
C GLN A 487 -10.94 30.03 13.89
N ALA A 488 -11.78 31.00 14.28
CA ALA A 488 -11.47 31.95 15.34
C ALA A 488 -11.30 31.25 16.70
N GLU A 489 -12.18 30.30 17.01
CA GLU A 489 -12.09 29.50 18.24
C GLU A 489 -10.82 28.65 18.28
N MET A 490 -10.48 27.95 17.18
CA MET A 490 -9.22 27.20 17.07
C MET A 490 -8.00 28.10 17.27
N LYS A 491 -7.95 29.27 16.63
CA LYS A 491 -6.86 30.24 16.79
C LYS A 491 -6.75 30.75 18.23
N LYS A 492 -7.88 30.95 18.91
CA LYS A 492 -7.91 31.35 20.33
C LYS A 492 -7.30 30.25 21.19
N LEU A 493 -7.72 28.99 21.04
CA LEU A 493 -7.18 27.87 21.81
C LEU A 493 -5.68 27.65 21.55
N ILE A 494 -5.23 27.77 20.30
CA ILE A 494 -3.80 27.68 19.95
C ILE A 494 -3.01 28.78 20.67
N LYS A 495 -3.52 30.02 20.71
CA LYS A 495 -2.87 31.16 21.35
C LYS A 495 -2.78 30.95 22.85
N GLU A 496 -3.88 30.60 23.52
CA GLU A 496 -3.92 30.34 24.97
C GLU A 496 -2.97 29.21 25.36
N CYS A 497 -2.97 28.10 24.62
CA CYS A 497 -2.04 26.99 24.84
C CYS A 497 -0.58 27.44 24.68
N LYS A 498 -0.27 28.24 23.65
CA LYS A 498 1.08 28.76 23.41
C LYS A 498 1.56 29.64 24.56
N GLU A 499 0.72 30.58 25.05
CA GLU A 499 1.04 31.45 26.15
C GLU A 499 1.35 30.65 27.44
N ALA A 500 0.54 29.63 27.73
CA ALA A 500 0.75 28.74 28.87
C ALA A 500 2.06 27.92 28.72
N PHE A 501 2.29 27.33 27.54
CA PHE A 501 3.48 26.54 27.27
C PHE A 501 4.78 27.36 27.40
N VAL A 502 4.80 28.58 26.85
CA VAL A 502 5.98 29.45 26.92
C VAL A 502 6.24 29.87 28.39
N ALA A 503 5.20 30.20 29.16
CA ALA A 503 5.32 30.55 30.57
C ALA A 503 5.88 29.38 31.39
N GLU A 504 5.41 28.14 31.16
CA GLU A 504 5.91 26.95 31.83
C GLU A 504 7.41 26.71 31.53
N LYS A 505 7.79 26.77 30.25
CA LYS A 505 9.21 26.57 29.84
C LYS A 505 10.13 27.64 30.44
N GLN A 506 9.67 28.89 30.55
CA GLN A 506 10.43 29.98 31.21
C GLN A 506 10.58 29.74 32.73
N ALA A 507 9.53 29.27 33.39
CA ALA A 507 9.57 28.94 34.81
C ALA A 507 10.56 27.80 35.11
N VAL A 508 10.53 26.71 34.29
CA VAL A 508 11.47 25.60 34.39
C VAL A 508 12.92 26.07 34.18
N ALA A 509 13.16 26.90 33.16
CA ALA A 509 14.49 27.46 32.90
C ALA A 509 15.01 28.36 34.02
N ALA A 510 14.12 29.10 34.72
CA ALA A 510 14.46 29.92 35.87
C ALA A 510 14.79 29.09 37.13
N THR A 511 14.15 27.93 37.30
CA THR A 511 14.35 27.01 38.43
C THR A 511 15.61 26.14 38.28
N SER A 512 16.12 26.01 37.05
CA SER A 512 17.31 25.20 36.72
C SER A 512 18.61 26.00 36.70
N ARG A 513 18.54 27.29 37.02
CA ARG A 513 19.68 28.21 37.28
C ARG A 513 19.86 28.44 38.74
#